data_c9e01e4e362a58e0b1b1f562b73068b7
#
_entry.id   c9e01e4e362a58e0b1b1f562b73068b7
#
_cell.length_a   1.000
_cell.length_b   1.000
_cell.length_c   1.000
_cell.angle_alpha   90.00
_cell.angle_beta   90.00
_cell.angle_gamma   90.00
#
_symmetry.space_group_name_H-M   'P 1'
#
loop_
_entity.id
_entity.type
_entity.pdbx_description
1 polymer ?
#
loop_
_entity_poly.entity_id
_entity_poly.type
_entity_poly.pdbx_seq_one_letter_code
_entity_poly.pdbx_strand_id
1 'polypeptide(L)'
;MVNFINNIKENRKFMLYICVFCIMITSVLQGLSDWDFIWQTYLGKEIVQNGRFNALQDLIWGTKEVSTYIDHEWLTNILFYFLDSVFGTTYGIFMTKFIFSILLSFSLCYFISYLTRNSEITSISFLSVFIIVCIFSITAMKPKAFVISTIFATWVLYICEKYTDKMISFKKFSILTLLILVLWNNFHSGSIVLFFIFYGAYWLFKWREKRVFILGLTSLPFLLINPFGLNLILFDIDHFSDKVMKNIIRDWHYLDITMLTGIVILAFVIIIFFHLFNLNIKTDILYIILFLGLFIMTINSMRHFIYLLPVGILIIMKGQFDFDKIKKNHLIIVTYFTSVFAFFLFLFMIYALNNNTNDIVDTYTMNYMSDELENILVEDNKNSCDGLFVPDVNVWTLGLKSFYSGAFPHTRQRSIDGYILMYGDNIQITNIINYYDLNRFLVYNTFESETGYTLNTSLYDYLNENTNYIKLYDDGILSYFVSN
;
A
#
# COMPACT_ATOMS: atom_id res chain seq x y z
N MET A 1 -9.12 -29.88 32.65
CA MET A 1 -9.23 -29.87 31.19
C MET A 1 -10.55 -29.25 30.74
N VAL A 2 -11.72 -29.70 31.16
CA VAL A 2 -13.04 -29.16 30.76
C VAL A 2 -13.18 -27.66 31.08
N ASN A 3 -12.82 -27.23 32.31
CA ASN A 3 -12.87 -25.82 32.71
C ASN A 3 -11.91 -24.94 31.85
N PHE A 4 -10.72 -25.45 31.51
CA PHE A 4 -9.76 -24.78 30.67
C PHE A 4 -10.30 -24.58 29.23
N ILE A 5 -10.92 -25.63 28.67
CA ILE A 5 -11.54 -25.58 27.33
C ILE A 5 -12.72 -24.59 27.29
N ASN A 6 -13.52 -24.54 28.36
CA ASN A 6 -14.64 -23.59 28.46
C ASN A 6 -14.14 -22.14 28.56
N ASN A 7 -13.11 -21.88 29.36
CA ASN A 7 -12.49 -20.54 29.43
C ASN A 7 -11.92 -20.07 28.09
N ILE A 8 -11.29 -20.97 27.29
CA ILE A 8 -10.81 -20.62 25.96
C ILE A 8 -11.98 -20.29 25.05
N LYS A 9 -13.11 -21.03 25.09
CA LYS A 9 -14.28 -20.73 24.29
C LYS A 9 -14.84 -19.34 24.58
N GLU A 10 -15.02 -19.03 25.87
CA GLU A 10 -15.55 -17.73 26.31
C GLU A 10 -14.64 -16.56 25.91
N ASN A 11 -13.32 -16.78 25.83
CA ASN A 11 -12.33 -15.75 25.58
C ASN A 11 -11.85 -15.70 24.12
N ARG A 12 -12.40 -16.51 23.20
CA ARG A 12 -11.91 -16.60 21.81
C ARG A 12 -11.90 -15.27 21.06
N LYS A 13 -12.91 -14.43 21.27
CA LYS A 13 -12.95 -13.07 20.68
C LYS A 13 -11.77 -12.23 21.15
N PHE A 14 -11.55 -12.21 22.45
CA PHE A 14 -10.46 -11.44 23.05
C PHE A 14 -9.09 -11.95 22.57
N MET A 15 -8.91 -13.28 22.52
CA MET A 15 -7.70 -13.89 21.98
C MET A 15 -7.46 -13.50 20.52
N LEU A 16 -8.52 -13.49 19.69
CA LEU A 16 -8.41 -13.06 18.28
C LEU A 16 -8.00 -11.59 18.17
N TYR A 17 -8.52 -10.71 19.01
CA TYR A 17 -8.13 -9.30 19.02
C TYR A 17 -6.65 -9.13 19.38
N ILE A 18 -6.17 -9.83 20.40
CA ILE A 18 -4.74 -9.84 20.76
C ILE A 18 -3.91 -10.33 19.57
N CYS A 19 -4.31 -11.42 18.91
CA CYS A 19 -3.61 -11.93 17.73
C CYS A 19 -3.54 -10.90 16.62
N VAL A 20 -4.66 -10.24 16.28
CA VAL A 20 -4.71 -9.22 15.23
C VAL A 20 -3.76 -8.07 15.57
N PHE A 21 -3.81 -7.55 16.80
CA PHE A 21 -2.91 -6.48 17.22
C PHE A 21 -1.44 -6.92 17.18
N CYS A 22 -1.09 -8.06 17.78
CA CYS A 22 0.28 -8.53 17.82
C CYS A 22 0.85 -8.74 16.43
N ILE A 23 0.10 -9.39 15.54
CA ILE A 23 0.57 -9.67 14.15
C ILE A 23 0.71 -8.38 13.35
N MET A 24 -0.26 -7.47 13.43
CA MET A 24 -0.16 -6.21 12.69
C MET A 24 1.01 -5.34 13.19
N ILE A 25 1.24 -5.29 14.50
CA ILE A 25 2.38 -4.54 15.05
C ILE A 25 3.72 -5.21 14.66
N THR A 26 3.80 -6.56 14.58
CA THR A 26 5.04 -7.21 14.12
C THR A 26 5.44 -6.81 12.70
N SER A 27 4.50 -6.35 11.87
CA SER A 27 4.83 -5.83 10.54
C SER A 27 5.75 -4.61 10.56
N VAL A 28 5.77 -3.89 11.67
CA VAL A 28 6.64 -2.71 11.86
C VAL A 28 8.11 -3.08 11.77
N LEU A 29 8.47 -4.32 12.14
CA LEU A 29 9.84 -4.84 12.06
C LEU A 29 10.30 -5.26 10.67
N GLN A 30 9.37 -5.35 9.73
CA GLN A 30 9.75 -5.68 8.35
C GLN A 30 10.47 -4.47 7.76
N GLY A 31 11.66 -4.71 7.23
CA GLY A 31 12.46 -3.70 6.54
C GLY A 31 11.64 -2.96 5.47
N LEU A 32 12.05 -1.76 5.17
CA LEU A 32 11.36 -0.91 4.21
C LEU A 32 12.25 -0.71 2.99
N SER A 33 11.76 -1.19 1.88
CA SER A 33 12.23 -0.80 0.56
C SER A 33 11.21 0.11 -0.14
N ASP A 34 10.50 0.98 0.61
CA ASP A 34 9.42 1.77 0.02
C ASP A 34 9.79 3.25 -0.01
N TRP A 35 10.20 3.69 -1.20
CA TRP A 35 10.67 5.03 -1.50
C TRP A 35 9.55 6.09 -1.52
N ASP A 36 8.28 5.66 -1.56
CA ASP A 36 7.15 6.59 -1.66
C ASP A 36 7.08 7.54 -0.47
N PHE A 37 7.46 7.09 0.74
CA PHE A 37 7.42 7.94 1.94
C PHE A 37 8.25 9.22 1.79
N ILE A 38 9.43 9.15 1.17
CA ILE A 38 10.37 10.29 1.10
C ILE A 38 9.80 11.41 0.24
N TRP A 39 9.40 11.09 -1.00
CA TRP A 39 8.87 12.12 -1.87
C TRP A 39 7.48 12.62 -1.44
N GLN A 40 6.66 11.73 -0.89
CA GLN A 40 5.37 12.10 -0.31
C GLN A 40 5.56 13.06 0.88
N THR A 41 6.56 12.83 1.71
CA THR A 41 6.95 13.74 2.80
C THR A 41 7.35 15.12 2.26
N TYR A 42 8.14 15.17 1.18
CA TYR A 42 8.49 16.44 0.53
C TYR A 42 7.23 17.18 0.03
N LEU A 43 6.32 16.51 -0.66
CA LEU A 43 5.06 17.13 -1.10
C LEU A 43 4.23 17.64 0.09
N GLY A 44 4.14 16.84 1.15
CA GLY A 44 3.47 17.26 2.39
C GLY A 44 4.08 18.51 3.00
N LYS A 45 5.42 18.61 3.00
CA LYS A 45 6.16 19.81 3.44
C LYS A 45 5.79 21.04 2.61
N GLU A 46 5.80 20.91 1.29
CA GLU A 46 5.47 22.02 0.37
C GLU A 46 4.03 22.51 0.56
N ILE A 47 3.08 21.57 0.77
CA ILE A 47 1.70 21.93 1.08
C ILE A 47 1.61 22.72 2.39
N VAL A 48 2.24 22.23 3.47
CA VAL A 48 2.10 22.83 4.80
C VAL A 48 2.87 24.13 4.92
N GLN A 49 4.10 24.22 4.39
CA GLN A 49 4.95 25.39 4.54
C GLN A 49 4.68 26.46 3.49
N ASN A 50 4.37 26.07 2.25
CA ASN A 50 4.32 26.97 1.10
C ASN A 50 2.93 27.06 0.46
N GLY A 51 1.96 26.24 0.90
CA GLY A 51 0.61 26.16 0.29
C GLY A 51 0.61 25.61 -1.14
N ARG A 52 1.65 24.86 -1.53
CA ARG A 52 1.88 24.42 -2.90
C ARG A 52 1.45 22.98 -3.09
N PHE A 53 0.32 22.76 -3.75
CA PHE A 53 -0.21 21.43 -4.04
C PHE A 53 0.39 20.76 -5.29
N ASN A 54 1.14 21.50 -6.11
CA ASN A 54 1.75 21.00 -7.36
C ASN A 54 3.29 21.01 -7.31
N ALA A 55 3.87 20.85 -6.13
CA ALA A 55 5.31 20.94 -5.92
C ALA A 55 6.12 19.80 -6.57
N LEU A 56 5.45 18.76 -7.07
CA LEU A 56 6.12 17.67 -7.79
C LEU A 56 6.91 18.19 -8.99
N GLN A 57 6.42 19.24 -9.65
CA GLN A 57 7.09 19.87 -10.80
C GLN A 57 8.47 20.41 -10.45
N ASP A 58 8.71 20.75 -9.17
CA ASP A 58 9.99 21.28 -8.73
C ASP A 58 11.05 20.20 -8.49
N LEU A 59 10.62 18.95 -8.36
CA LEU A 59 11.50 17.78 -8.20
C LEU A 59 12.02 17.26 -9.55
N ILE A 60 11.44 17.76 -10.65
CA ILE A 60 11.73 17.32 -12.00
C ILE A 60 12.43 18.46 -12.75
N TRP A 61 13.52 18.13 -13.43
CA TRP A 61 14.11 19.10 -14.33
C TRP A 61 13.76 18.82 -15.80
N GLY A 62 14.05 19.80 -16.66
CA GLY A 62 13.96 19.69 -18.10
C GLY A 62 12.53 19.52 -18.60
N THR A 63 11.58 20.29 -18.10
CA THR A 63 10.19 20.23 -18.53
C THR A 63 10.00 20.87 -19.90
N LYS A 64 10.23 20.11 -20.96
CA LYS A 64 9.61 20.41 -22.26
C LYS A 64 8.11 20.07 -22.24
N GLU A 65 7.66 19.32 -21.24
CA GLU A 65 6.28 18.87 -21.07
C GLU A 65 5.75 19.29 -19.72
N VAL A 66 4.54 19.83 -19.68
CA VAL A 66 3.85 20.17 -18.42
C VAL A 66 3.44 18.85 -17.73
N SER A 67 3.90 18.64 -16.52
CA SER A 67 3.40 17.54 -15.70
C SER A 67 1.91 17.72 -15.44
N THR A 68 1.11 16.73 -15.79
CA THR A 68 -0.32 16.68 -15.48
C THR A 68 -0.60 15.98 -14.14
N TYR A 69 0.44 15.69 -13.36
CA TYR A 69 0.30 15.02 -12.07
C TYR A 69 -0.54 15.86 -11.12
N ILE A 70 -1.53 15.20 -10.53
CA ILE A 70 -2.34 15.74 -9.45
C ILE A 70 -2.12 14.86 -8.23
N ASP A 71 -1.80 15.49 -7.10
CA ASP A 71 -1.52 14.79 -5.86
C ASP A 71 -2.81 14.18 -5.29
N HIS A 72 -3.04 12.93 -5.65
CA HIS A 72 -4.23 12.18 -5.27
C HIS A 72 -4.16 11.58 -3.84
N GLU A 73 -3.06 11.83 -3.12
CA GLU A 73 -2.77 11.38 -1.75
C GLU A 73 -2.38 12.55 -0.82
N TRP A 74 -2.71 13.79 -1.19
CA TRP A 74 -2.22 15.01 -0.58
C TRP A 74 -2.36 15.05 0.96
N LEU A 75 -3.47 14.53 1.50
CA LEU A 75 -3.67 14.51 2.96
C LEU A 75 -2.82 13.43 3.64
N THR A 76 -2.52 12.31 2.96
CA THR A 76 -1.54 11.32 3.40
C THR A 76 -0.14 11.92 3.42
N ASN A 77 0.21 12.71 2.41
CA ASN A 77 1.51 13.37 2.31
C ASN A 77 1.73 14.37 3.46
N ILE A 78 0.70 15.12 3.83
CA ILE A 78 0.73 15.98 5.04
C ILE A 78 0.97 15.14 6.30
N LEU A 79 0.30 14.01 6.45
CA LEU A 79 0.50 13.12 7.60
C LEU A 79 1.94 12.61 7.67
N PHE A 80 2.52 12.22 6.54
CA PHE A 80 3.90 11.75 6.45
C PHE A 80 4.88 12.86 6.82
N TYR A 81 4.68 14.08 6.30
CA TYR A 81 5.49 15.23 6.68
C TYR A 81 5.44 15.51 8.19
N PHE A 82 4.27 15.43 8.82
CA PHE A 82 4.17 15.61 10.27
C PHE A 82 4.98 14.57 11.03
N LEU A 83 4.90 13.31 10.64
CA LEU A 83 5.64 12.22 11.29
C LEU A 83 7.14 12.35 11.06
N ASP A 84 7.55 12.70 9.86
CA ASP A 84 8.95 12.99 9.53
C ASP A 84 9.50 14.19 10.32
N SER A 85 8.76 15.28 10.39
CA SER A 85 9.18 16.50 11.09
C SER A 85 9.36 16.32 12.60
N VAL A 86 8.59 15.39 13.21
CA VAL A 86 8.66 15.11 14.66
C VAL A 86 9.71 14.07 14.99
N PHE A 87 9.84 13.03 14.17
CA PHE A 87 10.62 11.84 14.48
C PHE A 87 11.88 11.70 13.61
N GLY A 88 12.03 12.49 12.54
CA GLY A 88 13.00 12.28 11.48
C GLY A 88 12.58 11.14 10.53
N THR A 89 13.22 11.06 9.35
CA THR A 89 12.75 10.19 8.25
C THR A 89 12.69 8.73 8.66
N THR A 90 13.74 8.18 9.25
CA THR A 90 13.79 6.78 9.67
C THR A 90 12.70 6.43 10.68
N TYR A 91 12.62 7.19 11.77
CA TYR A 91 11.60 6.95 12.79
C TYR A 91 10.21 7.39 12.33
N GLY A 92 10.09 8.35 11.42
CA GLY A 92 8.84 8.77 10.79
C GLY A 92 8.19 7.63 10.00
N ILE A 93 8.98 6.89 9.23
CA ILE A 93 8.53 5.68 8.53
C ILE A 93 8.06 4.62 9.52
N PHE A 94 8.88 4.33 10.55
CA PHE A 94 8.52 3.40 11.62
C PHE A 94 7.20 3.79 12.30
N MET A 95 7.05 5.05 12.71
CA MET A 95 5.86 5.56 13.38
C MET A 95 4.64 5.53 12.45
N THR A 96 4.80 5.77 11.16
CA THR A 96 3.73 5.62 10.17
C THR A 96 3.20 4.20 10.13
N LYS A 97 4.08 3.20 9.99
CA LYS A 97 3.68 1.78 10.02
C LYS A 97 3.02 1.41 11.35
N PHE A 98 3.57 1.89 12.46
CA PHE A 98 3.03 1.62 13.79
C PHE A 98 1.60 2.18 13.96
N ILE A 99 1.39 3.44 13.58
CA ILE A 99 0.07 4.09 13.64
C ILE A 99 -0.91 3.36 12.71
N PHE A 100 -0.52 3.04 11.48
CA PHE A 100 -1.38 2.32 10.53
C PHE A 100 -1.73 0.92 11.04
N SER A 101 -0.77 0.22 11.65
CA SER A 101 -1.00 -1.09 12.27
C SER A 101 -2.02 -1.02 13.39
N ILE A 102 -1.91 -0.03 14.26
CA ILE A 102 -2.88 0.19 15.35
C ILE A 102 -4.27 0.53 14.81
N LEU A 103 -4.36 1.49 13.89
CA LEU A 103 -5.64 1.95 13.34
C LEU A 103 -6.36 0.83 12.56
N LEU A 104 -5.62 0.06 11.77
CA LEU A 104 -6.19 -1.07 11.03
C LEU A 104 -6.62 -2.18 12.00
N SER A 105 -5.78 -2.55 12.97
CA SER A 105 -6.12 -3.56 13.99
C SER A 105 -7.37 -3.18 14.75
N PHE A 106 -7.46 -1.92 15.20
CA PHE A 106 -8.65 -1.41 15.88
C PHE A 106 -9.90 -1.51 15.00
N SER A 107 -9.80 -1.09 13.72
CA SER A 107 -10.89 -1.15 12.75
C SER A 107 -11.37 -2.59 12.52
N LEU A 108 -10.44 -3.52 12.32
CA LEU A 108 -10.75 -4.93 12.12
C LEU A 108 -11.37 -5.56 13.38
N CYS A 109 -10.80 -5.32 14.57
CA CYS A 109 -11.33 -5.85 15.82
C CYS A 109 -12.75 -5.32 16.09
N TYR A 110 -12.99 -4.03 15.84
CA TYR A 110 -14.30 -3.42 15.98
C TYR A 110 -15.32 -4.04 15.01
N PHE A 111 -14.89 -4.27 13.76
CA PHE A 111 -15.72 -4.93 12.75
C PHE A 111 -16.02 -6.40 13.11
N ILE A 112 -15.01 -7.17 13.51
CA ILE A 112 -15.18 -8.55 13.98
C ILE A 112 -16.13 -8.60 15.19
N SER A 113 -15.94 -7.69 16.17
CA SER A 113 -16.82 -7.60 17.35
C SER A 113 -18.27 -7.42 16.94
N TYR A 114 -18.53 -6.57 15.97
CA TYR A 114 -19.87 -6.35 15.46
C TYR A 114 -20.46 -7.58 14.76
N LEU A 115 -19.68 -8.18 13.84
CA LEU A 115 -20.12 -9.37 13.09
C LEU A 115 -20.43 -10.57 13.99
N THR A 116 -19.72 -10.69 15.10
CA THR A 116 -19.83 -11.80 16.05
C THR A 116 -20.63 -11.45 17.31
N ARG A 117 -21.42 -10.36 17.30
CA ARG A 117 -22.18 -9.90 18.48
C ARG A 117 -23.18 -10.92 19.01
N ASN A 118 -23.77 -11.74 18.12
CA ASN A 118 -24.79 -12.75 18.41
C ASN A 118 -24.29 -14.19 18.24
N SER A 119 -22.99 -14.38 18.00
CA SER A 119 -22.41 -15.70 17.74
C SER A 119 -21.03 -15.82 18.38
N GLU A 120 -20.65 -17.05 18.71
CA GLU A 120 -19.28 -17.38 19.05
C GLU A 120 -18.43 -17.50 17.80
N ILE A 121 -17.13 -17.27 17.92
CA ILE A 121 -16.16 -17.50 16.83
C ILE A 121 -15.77 -18.99 16.86
N THR A 122 -15.97 -19.70 15.75
CA THR A 122 -15.50 -21.09 15.63
C THR A 122 -13.98 -21.13 15.54
N SER A 123 -13.37 -22.27 15.92
CA SER A 123 -11.91 -22.41 15.87
C SER A 123 -11.36 -22.28 14.45
N ILE A 124 -12.12 -22.72 13.44
CA ILE A 124 -11.73 -22.60 12.03
C ILE A 124 -11.78 -21.15 11.60
N SER A 125 -12.85 -20.42 11.91
CA SER A 125 -12.94 -18.99 11.59
C SER A 125 -11.84 -18.19 12.29
N PHE A 126 -11.51 -18.53 13.55
CA PHE A 126 -10.37 -17.95 14.26
C PHE A 126 -9.06 -18.17 13.49
N LEU A 127 -8.75 -19.42 13.14
CA LEU A 127 -7.54 -19.78 12.42
C LEU A 127 -7.48 -19.13 11.05
N SER A 128 -8.60 -19.09 10.32
CA SER A 128 -8.69 -18.45 9.02
C SER A 128 -8.39 -16.95 9.10
N VAL A 129 -8.99 -16.22 10.05
CA VAL A 129 -8.68 -14.80 10.26
C VAL A 129 -7.22 -14.61 10.67
N PHE A 130 -6.72 -15.44 11.58
CA PHE A 130 -5.31 -15.40 12.00
C PHE A 130 -4.39 -15.50 10.77
N ILE A 131 -4.58 -16.48 9.90
CA ILE A 131 -3.72 -16.71 8.72
C ILE A 131 -3.83 -15.55 7.72
N ILE A 132 -5.06 -15.08 7.40
CA ILE A 132 -5.20 -13.97 6.44
C ILE A 132 -4.61 -12.66 6.97
N VAL A 133 -4.68 -12.43 8.29
CA VAL A 133 -4.05 -11.26 8.93
C VAL A 133 -2.52 -11.40 8.91
N CYS A 134 -1.96 -12.61 9.13
CA CYS A 134 -0.54 -12.86 8.97
C CYS A 134 -0.06 -12.56 7.54
N ILE A 135 -0.77 -13.12 6.54
CA ILE A 135 -0.44 -12.89 5.13
C ILE A 135 -0.48 -11.40 4.80
N PHE A 136 -1.54 -10.71 5.20
CA PHE A 136 -1.69 -9.28 4.97
C PHE A 136 -0.56 -8.48 5.64
N SER A 137 -0.24 -8.78 6.90
CA SER A 137 0.83 -8.13 7.65
C SER A 137 2.18 -8.24 6.94
N ILE A 138 2.49 -9.41 6.38
CA ILE A 138 3.77 -9.66 5.69
C ILE A 138 3.81 -8.97 4.31
N THR A 139 2.69 -8.93 3.59
CA THR A 139 2.70 -8.53 2.18
C THR A 139 2.27 -7.09 1.92
N ALA A 140 1.46 -6.50 2.82
CA ALA A 140 0.76 -5.25 2.54
C ALA A 140 0.98 -4.12 3.56
N MET A 141 1.54 -4.39 4.74
CA MET A 141 1.73 -3.35 5.75
C MET A 141 2.94 -2.48 5.43
N LYS A 142 2.75 -1.57 4.47
CA LYS A 142 3.71 -0.57 4.03
C LYS A 142 3.24 0.84 4.44
N PRO A 143 4.13 1.84 4.53
CA PRO A 143 3.76 3.24 4.80
C PRO A 143 3.18 3.88 3.54
N LYS A 144 2.05 3.39 3.07
CA LYS A 144 1.36 3.83 1.84
C LYS A 144 -0.10 4.14 2.10
N ALA A 145 -0.66 5.06 1.32
CA ALA A 145 -2.06 5.49 1.41
C ALA A 145 -3.07 4.36 1.22
N PHE A 146 -2.71 3.27 0.54
CA PHE A 146 -3.62 2.14 0.37
C PHE A 146 -3.95 1.41 1.69
N VAL A 147 -3.09 1.47 2.72
CA VAL A 147 -3.41 0.94 4.05
C VAL A 147 -4.55 1.75 4.67
N ILE A 148 -4.51 3.09 4.52
CA ILE A 148 -5.61 3.97 4.95
C ILE A 148 -6.90 3.62 4.20
N SER A 149 -6.81 3.32 2.90
CA SER A 149 -7.95 2.87 2.11
C SER A 149 -8.54 1.55 2.62
N THR A 150 -7.71 0.62 3.10
CA THR A 150 -8.19 -0.62 3.72
C THR A 150 -8.94 -0.36 5.02
N ILE A 151 -8.49 0.64 5.80
CA ILE A 151 -9.21 1.12 7.00
C ILE A 151 -10.58 1.68 6.61
N PHE A 152 -10.66 2.57 5.62
CA PHE A 152 -11.93 3.13 5.14
C PHE A 152 -12.85 2.06 4.55
N ALA A 153 -12.32 1.13 3.77
CA ALA A 153 -13.08 -0.02 3.25
C ALA A 153 -13.73 -0.83 4.38
N THR A 154 -12.99 -1.07 5.47
CA THR A 154 -13.50 -1.74 6.67
C THR A 154 -14.65 -0.96 7.30
N TRP A 155 -14.51 0.37 7.44
CA TRP A 155 -15.57 1.21 8.00
C TRP A 155 -16.80 1.32 7.10
N VAL A 156 -16.65 1.36 5.77
CA VAL A 156 -17.79 1.33 4.83
C VAL A 156 -18.56 0.04 5.01
N LEU A 157 -17.90 -1.13 4.99
CA LEU A 157 -18.57 -2.41 5.21
C LEU A 157 -19.27 -2.45 6.58
N TYR A 158 -18.61 -1.96 7.63
CA TYR A 158 -19.17 -1.90 8.97
C TYR A 158 -20.46 -1.08 9.04
N ILE A 159 -20.49 0.15 8.48
CA ILE A 159 -21.70 0.98 8.51
C ILE A 159 -22.81 0.42 7.62
N CYS A 160 -22.44 -0.21 6.49
CA CYS A 160 -23.39 -0.89 5.62
C CYS A 160 -24.07 -2.08 6.33
N GLU A 161 -23.30 -2.91 7.03
CA GLU A 161 -23.84 -4.01 7.84
C GLU A 161 -24.75 -3.48 8.97
N LYS A 162 -24.32 -2.42 9.67
CA LYS A 162 -25.15 -1.81 10.74
C LYS A 162 -26.46 -1.24 10.21
N TYR A 163 -26.45 -0.64 9.04
CA TYR A 163 -27.67 -0.13 8.43
C TYR A 163 -28.57 -1.28 7.96
N THR A 164 -28.00 -2.32 7.38
CA THR A 164 -28.72 -3.55 6.98
C THR A 164 -29.43 -4.18 8.18
N ASP A 165 -28.77 -4.26 9.32
CA ASP A 165 -29.31 -4.81 10.56
C ASP A 165 -30.20 -3.81 11.35
N LYS A 166 -30.50 -2.65 10.76
CA LYS A 166 -31.32 -1.55 11.37
C LYS A 166 -30.79 -1.03 12.70
N MET A 167 -29.47 -1.18 12.94
CA MET A 167 -28.81 -0.71 14.17
C MET A 167 -28.50 0.79 14.16
N ILE A 168 -28.57 1.42 12.99
CA ILE A 168 -28.41 2.86 12.82
C ILE A 168 -29.53 3.43 11.95
N SER A 169 -29.96 4.67 12.26
CA SER A 169 -30.96 5.38 11.47
C SER A 169 -30.39 5.82 10.12
N PHE A 170 -31.27 6.06 9.14
CA PHE A 170 -30.86 6.59 7.81
C PHE A 170 -30.07 7.89 7.94
N LYS A 171 -30.47 8.81 8.83
CA LYS A 171 -29.74 10.06 9.07
C LYS A 171 -28.29 9.80 9.51
N LYS A 172 -28.09 8.90 10.48
CA LYS A 172 -26.75 8.56 10.97
C LYS A 172 -25.94 7.84 9.89
N PHE A 173 -26.57 6.94 9.15
CA PHE A 173 -25.96 6.26 8.00
C PHE A 173 -25.48 7.28 6.96
N SER A 174 -26.34 8.25 6.56
CA SER A 174 -25.99 9.26 5.57
C SER A 174 -24.79 10.13 6.00
N ILE A 175 -24.79 10.59 7.25
CA ILE A 175 -23.71 11.42 7.79
C ILE A 175 -22.38 10.64 7.76
N LEU A 176 -22.37 9.40 8.25
CA LEU A 176 -21.16 8.58 8.29
C LEU A 176 -20.66 8.23 6.87
N THR A 177 -21.58 7.94 5.95
CA THR A 177 -21.27 7.66 4.54
C THR A 177 -20.58 8.84 3.89
N LEU A 178 -21.14 10.05 4.03
CA LEU A 178 -20.55 11.26 3.45
C LEU A 178 -19.22 11.62 4.10
N LEU A 179 -19.10 11.47 5.40
CA LEU A 179 -17.85 11.72 6.12
C LEU A 179 -16.73 10.79 5.62
N ILE A 180 -17.00 9.48 5.53
CA ILE A 180 -16.02 8.51 5.03
C ILE A 180 -15.68 8.82 3.58
N LEU A 181 -16.65 9.14 2.73
CA LEU A 181 -16.42 9.47 1.33
C LEU A 181 -15.44 10.65 1.19
N VAL A 182 -15.71 11.76 1.89
CA VAL A 182 -14.84 12.95 1.82
C VAL A 182 -13.44 12.65 2.36
N LEU A 183 -13.34 11.99 3.51
CA LEU A 183 -12.04 11.64 4.08
C LEU A 183 -11.25 10.71 3.15
N TRP A 184 -11.87 9.63 2.68
CA TRP A 184 -11.20 8.67 1.79
C TRP A 184 -10.72 9.32 0.51
N ASN A 185 -11.56 10.15 -0.13
CA ASN A 185 -11.20 10.86 -1.35
C ASN A 185 -9.99 11.81 -1.18
N ASN A 186 -9.78 12.35 0.02
CA ASN A 186 -8.66 13.25 0.30
C ASN A 186 -7.40 12.52 0.78
N PHE A 187 -7.53 11.38 1.45
CA PHE A 187 -6.38 10.57 1.84
C PHE A 187 -5.84 9.71 0.69
N HIS A 188 -6.71 9.17 -0.17
CA HIS A 188 -6.31 8.32 -1.31
C HIS A 188 -7.46 8.21 -2.32
N SER A 189 -7.56 9.17 -3.23
CA SER A 189 -8.65 9.22 -4.21
C SER A 189 -8.63 8.06 -5.20
N GLY A 190 -7.46 7.55 -5.58
CA GLY A 190 -7.32 6.42 -6.50
C GLY A 190 -8.05 5.15 -6.08
N SER A 191 -8.47 5.02 -4.81
CA SER A 191 -9.24 3.87 -4.32
C SER A 191 -10.73 4.17 -4.09
N ILE A 192 -11.18 5.39 -4.36
CA ILE A 192 -12.56 5.82 -4.04
C ILE A 192 -13.62 5.06 -4.82
N VAL A 193 -13.28 4.49 -5.96
CA VAL A 193 -14.16 3.62 -6.75
C VAL A 193 -14.69 2.44 -5.92
N LEU A 194 -13.91 1.94 -4.96
CA LEU A 194 -14.32 0.85 -4.08
C LEU A 194 -15.44 1.25 -3.13
N PHE A 195 -15.47 2.52 -2.70
CA PHE A 195 -16.60 3.02 -1.93
C PHE A 195 -17.91 2.83 -2.71
N PHE A 196 -17.94 3.21 -3.99
CA PHE A 196 -19.14 3.09 -4.81
C PHE A 196 -19.45 1.63 -5.16
N ILE A 197 -18.44 0.78 -5.32
CA ILE A 197 -18.64 -0.67 -5.52
C ILE A 197 -19.32 -1.28 -4.29
N PHE A 198 -18.83 -1.02 -3.09
CA PHE A 198 -19.42 -1.54 -1.86
C PHE A 198 -20.82 -0.97 -1.64
N TYR A 199 -20.95 0.35 -1.69
CA TYR A 199 -22.23 1.03 -1.51
C TYR A 199 -23.30 0.56 -2.52
N GLY A 200 -22.94 0.52 -3.81
CA GLY A 200 -23.82 0.08 -4.89
C GLY A 200 -24.23 -1.39 -4.76
N ALA A 201 -23.29 -2.27 -4.38
CA ALA A 201 -23.59 -3.67 -4.15
C ALA A 201 -24.58 -3.85 -2.98
N TYR A 202 -24.39 -3.15 -1.86
CA TYR A 202 -25.36 -3.18 -0.76
C TYR A 202 -26.72 -2.63 -1.19
N TRP A 203 -26.76 -1.54 -1.97
CA TRP A 203 -28.00 -1.01 -2.49
C TRP A 203 -28.73 -2.04 -3.37
N LEU A 204 -28.04 -2.70 -4.29
CA LEU A 204 -28.63 -3.67 -5.23
C LEU A 204 -29.14 -4.93 -4.53
N PHE A 205 -28.42 -5.47 -3.58
CA PHE A 205 -28.69 -6.80 -3.05
C PHE A 205 -29.35 -6.80 -1.67
N LYS A 206 -29.21 -5.74 -0.87
CA LYS A 206 -29.76 -5.70 0.50
C LYS A 206 -30.89 -4.67 0.67
N TRP A 207 -30.73 -3.46 0.13
CA TRP A 207 -31.64 -2.38 0.52
C TRP A 207 -32.72 -2.08 -0.53
N ARG A 208 -32.34 -1.83 -1.77
CA ARG A 208 -33.23 -1.39 -2.88
C ARG A 208 -34.10 -0.17 -2.53
N GLU A 209 -33.69 0.61 -1.51
CA GLU A 209 -34.43 1.78 -1.04
C GLU A 209 -34.12 2.99 -1.91
N LYS A 210 -35.18 3.70 -2.37
CA LYS A 210 -35.04 4.90 -3.21
C LYS A 210 -34.21 5.99 -2.50
N ARG A 211 -34.40 6.16 -1.17
CA ARG A 211 -33.63 7.16 -0.40
C ARG A 211 -32.14 6.86 -0.34
N VAL A 212 -31.75 5.58 -0.29
CA VAL A 212 -30.34 5.17 -0.32
C VAL A 212 -29.76 5.40 -1.72
N PHE A 213 -30.50 5.10 -2.78
CA PHE A 213 -30.09 5.44 -4.15
C PHE A 213 -29.86 6.94 -4.34
N ILE A 214 -30.82 7.76 -3.88
CA ILE A 214 -30.69 9.22 -3.94
C ILE A 214 -29.45 9.69 -3.15
N LEU A 215 -29.19 9.13 -1.96
CA LEU A 215 -27.97 9.44 -1.20
C LEU A 215 -26.71 9.13 -2.00
N GLY A 216 -26.66 8.00 -2.70
CA GLY A 216 -25.54 7.64 -3.59
C GLY A 216 -25.34 8.68 -4.69
N LEU A 217 -26.40 9.11 -5.37
CA LEU A 217 -26.32 10.17 -6.40
C LEU A 217 -25.90 11.52 -5.83
N THR A 218 -26.53 11.92 -4.70
CA THR A 218 -26.22 13.20 -4.05
C THR A 218 -24.88 13.22 -3.34
N SER A 219 -24.21 12.08 -3.19
CA SER A 219 -22.85 12.00 -2.65
C SER A 219 -21.78 12.35 -3.70
N LEU A 220 -22.07 12.25 -5.00
CA LEU A 220 -21.11 12.54 -6.06
C LEU A 220 -20.50 13.96 -5.99
N PRO A 221 -21.26 15.05 -5.75
CA PRO A 221 -20.69 16.38 -5.58
C PRO A 221 -19.68 16.49 -4.42
N PHE A 222 -19.76 15.60 -3.42
CA PHE A 222 -18.83 15.61 -2.29
C PHE A 222 -17.41 15.15 -2.70
N LEU A 223 -17.25 14.48 -3.83
CA LEU A 223 -15.95 14.18 -4.41
C LEU A 223 -15.21 15.46 -4.84
N LEU A 224 -15.90 16.57 -5.04
CA LEU A 224 -15.30 17.86 -5.38
C LEU A 224 -14.73 18.59 -4.15
N ILE A 225 -14.97 18.09 -2.94
CA ILE A 225 -14.42 18.63 -1.69
C ILE A 225 -12.96 18.14 -1.54
N ASN A 226 -12.09 18.72 -2.36
CA ASN A 226 -10.64 18.51 -2.38
C ASN A 226 -9.96 19.75 -3.00
N PRO A 227 -8.64 19.94 -2.86
CA PRO A 227 -7.96 21.12 -3.41
C PRO A 227 -7.97 21.22 -4.94
N PHE A 228 -8.20 20.12 -5.64
CA PHE A 228 -8.12 20.02 -7.10
C PHE A 228 -9.49 20.01 -7.80
N GLY A 229 -10.58 19.89 -7.04
CA GLY A 229 -11.95 19.83 -7.57
C GLY A 229 -12.14 18.67 -8.55
N LEU A 230 -12.68 18.97 -9.73
CA LEU A 230 -12.95 17.98 -10.77
C LEU A 230 -11.68 17.35 -11.36
N ASN A 231 -10.57 18.08 -11.37
CA ASN A 231 -9.32 17.61 -11.96
C ASN A 231 -8.79 16.35 -11.28
N LEU A 232 -9.02 16.19 -9.97
CA LEU A 232 -8.67 14.96 -9.25
C LEU A 232 -9.40 13.74 -9.81
N ILE A 233 -10.68 13.86 -10.08
CA ILE A 233 -11.50 12.77 -10.63
C ILE A 233 -11.05 12.41 -12.05
N LEU A 234 -10.78 13.42 -12.89
CA LEU A 234 -10.29 13.22 -14.25
C LEU A 234 -8.92 12.54 -14.24
N PHE A 235 -8.04 12.98 -13.37
CA PHE A 235 -6.72 12.35 -13.19
C PHE A 235 -6.85 10.87 -12.78
N ASP A 236 -7.69 10.53 -11.81
CA ASP A 236 -7.90 9.15 -11.40
C ASP A 236 -8.42 8.27 -12.55
N ILE A 237 -9.36 8.78 -13.37
CA ILE A 237 -9.88 8.05 -14.53
C ILE A 237 -8.79 7.79 -15.56
N ASP A 238 -7.98 8.79 -15.89
CA ASP A 238 -6.88 8.66 -16.85
C ASP A 238 -5.83 7.67 -16.33
N HIS A 239 -5.49 7.78 -15.06
CA HIS A 239 -4.52 6.92 -14.40
C HIS A 239 -4.94 5.45 -14.37
N PHE A 240 -6.22 5.15 -14.11
CA PHE A 240 -6.76 3.78 -14.18
C PHE A 240 -6.72 3.19 -15.59
N SER A 241 -6.79 4.01 -16.63
CA SER A 241 -6.81 3.57 -18.02
C SER A 241 -5.41 3.38 -18.62
N ASP A 242 -4.37 3.85 -17.95
CA ASP A 242 -3.00 3.84 -18.49
C ASP A 242 -2.37 2.44 -18.44
N LYS A 243 -2.34 1.79 -19.60
CA LYS A 243 -1.76 0.44 -19.76
C LYS A 243 -0.23 0.44 -19.67
N VAL A 244 0.42 1.57 -19.97
CA VAL A 244 1.89 1.66 -19.95
C VAL A 244 2.38 1.69 -18.52
N MET A 245 1.78 2.54 -17.70
CA MET A 245 2.10 2.60 -16.27
C MET A 245 1.88 1.26 -15.57
N LYS A 246 0.87 0.50 -16.01
CA LYS A 246 0.60 -0.84 -15.51
C LYS A 246 1.75 -1.82 -15.75
N ASN A 247 2.51 -1.65 -16.82
CA ASN A 247 3.66 -2.52 -17.14
C ASN A 247 4.96 -2.06 -16.47
N ILE A 248 5.04 -0.79 -16.04
CA ILE A 248 6.22 -0.21 -15.41
C ILE A 248 6.17 -0.38 -13.89
N ILE A 249 4.99 -0.14 -13.28
CA ILE A 249 4.83 -0.17 -11.82
C ILE A 249 4.57 -1.61 -11.37
N ARG A 250 5.51 -2.22 -10.66
CA ARG A 250 5.45 -3.61 -10.21
C ARG A 250 4.18 -3.94 -9.43
N ASP A 251 3.74 -3.08 -8.53
CA ASP A 251 2.52 -3.28 -7.73
C ASP A 251 1.24 -3.33 -8.58
N TRP A 252 1.31 -2.88 -9.85
CA TRP A 252 0.18 -2.86 -10.79
C TRP A 252 0.17 -4.06 -11.74
N HIS A 253 1.23 -4.89 -11.72
CA HIS A 253 1.30 -6.09 -12.54
C HIS A 253 0.16 -7.05 -12.23
N TYR A 254 -0.10 -7.94 -13.17
CA TYR A 254 -1.00 -9.07 -12.97
C TYR A 254 -0.51 -9.96 -11.82
N LEU A 255 -1.46 -10.66 -11.19
CA LEU A 255 -1.11 -11.66 -10.18
C LEU A 255 -0.30 -12.80 -10.83
N ASP A 256 0.98 -12.84 -10.54
CA ASP A 256 1.88 -13.90 -11.00
C ASP A 256 2.03 -14.98 -9.92
N ILE A 257 1.43 -16.13 -10.20
CA ILE A 257 1.46 -17.29 -9.30
C ILE A 257 2.79 -18.08 -9.35
N THR A 258 3.71 -17.72 -10.22
CA THR A 258 5.07 -18.29 -10.24
C THR A 258 5.96 -17.63 -9.17
N MET A 259 5.61 -16.43 -8.74
CA MET A 259 6.30 -15.71 -7.66
C MET A 259 5.73 -16.08 -6.28
N LEU A 260 6.58 -16.05 -5.27
CA LEU A 260 6.21 -16.35 -3.88
C LEU A 260 5.06 -15.46 -3.40
N THR A 261 5.08 -14.17 -3.74
CA THR A 261 4.01 -13.22 -3.39
C THR A 261 2.67 -13.63 -3.99
N GLY A 262 2.66 -14.08 -5.25
CA GLY A 262 1.45 -14.56 -5.91
C GLY A 262 0.91 -15.84 -5.28
N ILE A 263 1.79 -16.78 -4.92
CA ILE A 263 1.39 -18.02 -4.20
C ILE A 263 0.75 -17.68 -2.85
N VAL A 264 1.34 -16.73 -2.10
CA VAL A 264 0.85 -16.31 -0.79
C VAL A 264 -0.51 -15.61 -0.91
N ILE A 265 -0.70 -14.75 -1.91
CA ILE A 265 -2.00 -14.12 -2.20
C ILE A 265 -3.04 -15.18 -2.62
N LEU A 266 -2.65 -16.16 -3.42
CA LEU A 266 -3.54 -17.26 -3.79
C LEU A 266 -3.99 -18.07 -2.55
N ALA A 267 -3.08 -18.37 -1.62
CA ALA A 267 -3.41 -19.03 -0.36
C ALA A 267 -4.43 -18.21 0.45
N PHE A 268 -4.24 -16.88 0.52
CA PHE A 268 -5.19 -15.96 1.14
C PHE A 268 -6.60 -16.07 0.51
N VAL A 269 -6.68 -16.07 -0.82
CA VAL A 269 -7.94 -16.21 -1.57
C VAL A 269 -8.60 -17.55 -1.33
N ILE A 270 -7.82 -18.64 -1.31
CA ILE A 270 -8.34 -20.01 -1.06
C ILE A 270 -8.97 -20.11 0.34
N ILE A 271 -8.36 -19.52 1.35
CA ILE A 271 -8.91 -19.52 2.71
C ILE A 271 -10.28 -18.84 2.75
N ILE A 272 -10.42 -17.68 2.10
CA ILE A 272 -11.72 -16.99 2.03
C ILE A 272 -12.72 -17.81 1.22
N PHE A 273 -12.29 -18.34 0.07
CA PHE A 273 -13.13 -19.13 -0.82
C PHE A 273 -13.73 -20.34 -0.11
N PHE A 274 -12.97 -21.00 0.79
CA PHE A 274 -13.46 -22.10 1.59
C PHE A 274 -14.70 -21.74 2.41
N HIS A 275 -14.76 -20.54 2.98
CA HIS A 275 -15.90 -20.07 3.76
C HIS A 275 -17.13 -19.70 2.92
N LEU A 276 -16.98 -19.47 1.60
CA LEU A 276 -18.12 -19.19 0.72
C LEU A 276 -19.09 -20.36 0.64
N PHE A 277 -18.62 -21.62 0.78
CA PHE A 277 -19.48 -22.79 0.73
C PHE A 277 -20.51 -22.86 1.87
N ASN A 278 -20.28 -22.15 2.96
CA ASN A 278 -21.21 -22.09 4.08
C ASN A 278 -22.17 -20.90 4.01
N LEU A 279 -22.01 -20.02 3.04
CA LEU A 279 -22.93 -18.91 2.82
C LEU A 279 -24.21 -19.39 2.14
N ASN A 280 -25.32 -18.83 2.54
CA ASN A 280 -26.58 -19.07 1.85
C ASN A 280 -26.66 -18.18 0.62
N ILE A 281 -26.61 -18.79 -0.58
CA ILE A 281 -26.62 -18.07 -1.85
C ILE A 281 -27.81 -17.09 -1.96
N LYS A 282 -28.97 -17.42 -1.40
CA LYS A 282 -30.16 -16.56 -1.50
C LYS A 282 -30.03 -15.28 -0.66
N THR A 283 -29.43 -15.37 0.50
CA THR A 283 -29.30 -14.23 1.44
C THR A 283 -27.96 -13.53 1.37
N ASP A 284 -26.90 -14.23 0.94
CA ASP A 284 -25.52 -13.80 1.08
C ASP A 284 -24.82 -13.61 -0.28
N ILE A 285 -25.58 -13.62 -1.38
CA ILE A 285 -25.09 -13.39 -2.76
C ILE A 285 -24.23 -12.11 -2.87
N LEU A 286 -24.54 -11.08 -2.10
CA LEU A 286 -23.76 -9.84 -2.02
C LEU A 286 -22.29 -10.12 -1.72
N TYR A 287 -22.00 -10.94 -0.70
CA TYR A 287 -20.64 -11.18 -0.24
C TYR A 287 -19.85 -12.00 -1.27
N ILE A 288 -20.55 -12.93 -1.95
CA ILE A 288 -19.97 -13.71 -3.05
C ILE A 288 -19.58 -12.79 -4.21
N ILE A 289 -20.45 -11.86 -4.59
CA ILE A 289 -20.19 -10.91 -5.70
C ILE A 289 -19.06 -9.96 -5.33
N LEU A 290 -19.04 -9.43 -4.10
CA LEU A 290 -17.95 -8.57 -3.65
C LEU A 290 -16.60 -9.31 -3.68
N PHE A 291 -16.57 -10.55 -3.21
CA PHE A 291 -15.37 -11.37 -3.26
C PHE A 291 -14.89 -11.62 -4.69
N LEU A 292 -15.79 -12.07 -5.58
CA LEU A 292 -15.45 -12.35 -6.96
C LEU A 292 -14.98 -11.09 -7.70
N GLY A 293 -15.67 -9.96 -7.49
CA GLY A 293 -15.27 -8.68 -8.08
C GLY A 293 -13.87 -8.25 -7.65
N LEU A 294 -13.58 -8.27 -6.34
CA LEU A 294 -12.25 -7.94 -5.83
C LEU A 294 -11.18 -8.96 -6.24
N PHE A 295 -11.54 -10.23 -6.33
CA PHE A 295 -10.62 -11.27 -6.83
C PHE A 295 -10.24 -11.04 -8.29
N ILE A 296 -11.21 -10.71 -9.16
CA ILE A 296 -10.94 -10.33 -10.56
C ILE A 296 -10.04 -9.07 -10.61
N MET A 297 -10.30 -8.07 -9.77
CA MET A 297 -9.45 -6.89 -9.66
C MET A 297 -8.02 -7.28 -9.22
N THR A 298 -7.88 -8.22 -8.29
CA THR A 298 -6.58 -8.72 -7.81
C THR A 298 -5.81 -9.45 -8.90
N ILE A 299 -6.49 -10.26 -9.73
CA ILE A 299 -5.87 -10.92 -10.89
C ILE A 299 -5.33 -9.87 -11.87
N ASN A 300 -6.10 -8.81 -12.11
CA ASN A 300 -5.72 -7.74 -13.04
C ASN A 300 -4.62 -6.82 -12.50
N SER A 301 -4.54 -6.65 -11.19
CA SER A 301 -3.50 -5.88 -10.52
C SER A 301 -3.36 -6.36 -9.08
N MET A 302 -2.20 -6.90 -8.78
CA MET A 302 -1.87 -7.54 -7.51
C MET A 302 -2.16 -6.64 -6.29
N ARG A 303 -1.97 -5.33 -6.41
CA ARG A 303 -2.21 -4.36 -5.32
C ARG A 303 -3.64 -4.40 -4.75
N HIS A 304 -4.64 -4.86 -5.53
CA HIS A 304 -6.03 -4.86 -5.08
C HIS A 304 -6.34 -5.95 -4.04
N PHE A 305 -5.44 -6.94 -3.84
CA PHE A 305 -5.67 -7.99 -2.84
C PHE A 305 -5.87 -7.45 -1.43
N ILE A 306 -5.34 -6.27 -1.13
CA ILE A 306 -5.47 -5.63 0.19
C ILE A 306 -6.93 -5.39 0.59
N TYR A 307 -7.79 -5.13 -0.38
CA TYR A 307 -9.22 -4.89 -0.14
C TYR A 307 -10.03 -6.19 0.08
N LEU A 308 -9.41 -7.33 -0.24
CA LEU A 308 -9.98 -8.63 0.13
C LEU A 308 -9.92 -8.89 1.64
N LEU A 309 -9.06 -8.20 2.41
CA LEU A 309 -8.96 -8.42 3.85
C LEU A 309 -10.29 -8.13 4.59
N PRO A 310 -10.89 -6.93 4.51
CA PRO A 310 -12.14 -6.66 5.21
C PRO A 310 -13.32 -7.48 4.66
N VAL A 311 -13.37 -7.74 3.35
CA VAL A 311 -14.39 -8.60 2.74
C VAL A 311 -14.18 -10.07 3.13
N GLY A 312 -12.93 -10.52 3.22
CA GLY A 312 -12.59 -11.86 3.69
C GLY A 312 -13.01 -12.08 5.15
N ILE A 313 -12.74 -11.12 6.02
CA ILE A 313 -13.21 -11.17 7.42
C ILE A 313 -14.73 -11.25 7.49
N LEU A 314 -15.43 -10.43 6.68
CA LEU A 314 -16.89 -10.47 6.60
C LEU A 314 -17.40 -11.86 6.20
N ILE A 315 -16.82 -12.47 5.16
CA ILE A 315 -17.19 -13.80 4.66
C ILE A 315 -16.89 -14.87 5.71
N ILE A 316 -15.70 -14.85 6.32
CA ILE A 316 -15.29 -15.81 7.34
C ILE A 316 -16.23 -15.75 8.55
N MET A 317 -16.63 -14.56 8.98
CA MET A 317 -17.51 -14.38 10.13
C MET A 317 -18.98 -14.72 9.82
N LYS A 318 -19.43 -14.57 8.59
CA LYS A 318 -20.79 -14.96 8.16
C LYS A 318 -20.85 -16.44 7.79
N GLY A 319 -19.83 -16.98 7.13
CA GLY A 319 -19.70 -18.37 6.70
C GLY A 319 -18.94 -19.25 7.69
N GLN A 320 -19.25 -19.15 8.98
CA GLN A 320 -18.56 -19.94 10.01
C GLN A 320 -18.84 -21.43 9.84
N PHE A 321 -17.77 -22.22 9.86
CA PHE A 321 -17.88 -23.68 9.88
C PHE A 321 -17.93 -24.19 11.32
N ASP A 322 -18.93 -24.97 11.62
CA ASP A 322 -19.00 -25.75 12.85
C ASP A 322 -18.81 -27.24 12.52
N PHE A 323 -17.58 -27.70 12.60
CA PHE A 323 -17.27 -29.11 12.52
C PHE A 323 -17.59 -29.79 13.85
N ASP A 324 -18.85 -29.86 14.22
CA ASP A 324 -19.29 -30.50 15.48
C ASP A 324 -18.89 -31.98 15.60
N LYS A 325 -18.45 -32.61 14.51
CA LYS A 325 -18.07 -34.02 14.47
C LYS A 325 -16.57 -34.31 14.50
N ILE A 326 -15.69 -33.32 14.29
CA ILE A 326 -14.23 -33.52 14.28
C ILE A 326 -13.62 -32.98 15.57
N LYS A 327 -13.27 -33.86 16.49
CA LYS A 327 -12.42 -33.63 17.68
C LYS A 327 -12.29 -32.15 18.11
N LYS A 328 -13.42 -31.56 18.52
CA LYS A 328 -13.61 -30.19 18.98
C LYS A 328 -12.47 -29.68 19.92
N ASN A 329 -11.94 -30.61 20.75
CA ASN A 329 -10.86 -30.28 21.68
C ASN A 329 -9.52 -29.99 21.04
N HIS A 330 -9.19 -30.62 19.90
CA HIS A 330 -7.91 -30.36 19.19
C HIS A 330 -7.90 -28.97 18.54
N LEU A 331 -9.03 -28.56 17.92
CA LEU A 331 -9.15 -27.23 17.33
C LEU A 331 -9.10 -26.11 18.38
N ILE A 332 -9.64 -26.33 19.56
CA ILE A 332 -9.55 -25.39 20.68
C ILE A 332 -8.11 -25.26 21.16
N ILE A 333 -7.38 -26.38 21.24
CA ILE A 333 -5.95 -26.40 21.59
C ILE A 333 -5.14 -25.65 20.54
N VAL A 334 -5.39 -25.85 19.24
CA VAL A 334 -4.74 -25.10 18.16
C VAL A 334 -5.00 -23.60 18.30
N THR A 335 -6.25 -23.19 18.57
CA THR A 335 -6.60 -21.77 18.80
C THR A 335 -5.78 -21.15 19.94
N TYR A 336 -5.62 -21.90 21.04
CA TYR A 336 -4.80 -21.46 22.18
C TYR A 336 -3.33 -21.32 21.78
N PHE A 337 -2.75 -22.35 21.13
CA PHE A 337 -1.34 -22.31 20.71
C PHE A 337 -1.05 -21.19 19.73
N THR A 338 -1.94 -20.92 18.77
CA THR A 338 -1.75 -19.81 17.84
C THR A 338 -1.79 -18.45 18.53
N SER A 339 -2.66 -18.30 19.54
CA SER A 339 -2.72 -17.07 20.34
C SER A 339 -1.46 -16.87 21.19
N VAL A 340 -0.99 -17.94 21.85
CA VAL A 340 0.25 -17.93 22.63
C VAL A 340 1.45 -17.64 21.71
N PHE A 341 1.50 -18.25 20.53
CA PHE A 341 2.54 -18.01 19.55
C PHE A 341 2.55 -16.55 19.06
N ALA A 342 1.39 -15.97 18.73
CA ALA A 342 1.28 -14.56 18.34
C ALA A 342 1.77 -13.61 19.46
N PHE A 343 1.46 -13.94 20.71
CA PHE A 343 1.92 -13.17 21.88
C PHE A 343 3.44 -13.29 22.05
N PHE A 344 4.02 -14.48 21.91
CA PHE A 344 5.48 -14.67 21.97
C PHE A 344 6.19 -13.98 20.79
N LEU A 345 5.63 -14.01 19.59
CA LEU A 345 6.13 -13.23 18.46
C LEU A 345 6.20 -11.74 18.80
N PHE A 346 5.15 -11.20 19.42
CA PHE A 346 5.11 -9.81 19.86
C PHE A 346 6.18 -9.50 20.94
N LEU A 347 6.34 -10.38 21.94
CA LEU A 347 7.39 -10.22 22.94
C LEU A 347 8.80 -10.32 22.33
N PHE A 348 9.00 -11.26 21.40
CA PHE A 348 10.26 -11.37 20.66
C PHE A 348 10.56 -10.11 19.85
N MET A 349 9.54 -9.51 19.25
CA MET A 349 9.64 -8.24 18.58
C MET A 349 10.14 -7.14 19.52
N ILE A 350 9.50 -6.97 20.69
CA ILE A 350 9.93 -5.97 21.68
C ILE A 350 11.38 -6.22 22.09
N TYR A 351 11.76 -7.48 22.31
CA TYR A 351 13.13 -7.86 22.63
C TYR A 351 14.11 -7.51 21.49
N ALA A 352 13.76 -7.82 20.23
CA ALA A 352 14.57 -7.50 19.07
C ALA A 352 14.73 -5.98 18.87
N LEU A 353 13.64 -5.21 19.05
CA LEU A 353 13.69 -3.75 19.04
C LEU A 353 14.64 -3.18 20.10
N ASN A 354 14.63 -3.76 21.29
CA ASN A 354 15.47 -3.27 22.39
C ASN A 354 16.95 -3.61 22.23
N ASN A 355 17.27 -4.74 21.59
CA ASN A 355 18.65 -5.22 21.47
C ASN A 355 19.33 -4.91 20.12
N ASN A 356 18.56 -4.70 19.07
CA ASN A 356 19.06 -4.49 17.70
C ASN A 356 18.50 -3.19 17.09
N THR A 357 18.36 -2.14 17.89
CA THR A 357 17.83 -0.87 17.40
C THR A 357 18.64 -0.31 16.23
N ASN A 358 19.97 -0.47 16.24
CA ASN A 358 20.84 0.00 15.15
C ASN A 358 20.59 -0.81 13.87
N ASP A 359 20.60 -2.14 13.94
CA ASP A 359 20.35 -3.00 12.76
C ASP A 359 18.94 -2.79 12.18
N ILE A 360 17.94 -2.57 13.05
CA ILE A 360 16.57 -2.27 12.62
C ILE A 360 16.50 -0.86 12.02
N VAL A 361 17.15 0.12 12.64
CA VAL A 361 17.27 1.48 12.11
C VAL A 361 17.97 1.44 10.75
N ASP A 362 19.06 0.69 10.61
CA ASP A 362 19.75 0.51 9.33
C ASP A 362 18.88 -0.14 8.25
N THR A 363 17.96 -1.02 8.63
CA THR A 363 16.95 -1.58 7.71
C THR A 363 15.91 -0.54 7.27
N TYR A 364 15.67 0.49 8.07
CA TYR A 364 14.78 1.61 7.76
C TYR A 364 15.51 2.80 7.14
N THR A 365 16.85 2.87 7.27
CA THR A 365 17.63 3.89 6.59
C THR A 365 17.70 3.55 5.12
N MET A 366 17.11 4.40 4.32
CA MET A 366 17.16 4.32 2.86
C MET A 366 18.46 4.95 2.32
N ASN A 367 19.49 5.08 3.14
CA ASN A 367 20.77 5.62 2.74
C ASN A 367 21.58 4.53 2.01
N TYR A 368 21.23 4.32 0.73
CA TYR A 368 22.11 3.58 -0.17
C TYR A 368 23.27 4.45 -0.68
N MET A 369 23.24 5.75 -0.39
CA MET A 369 24.31 6.66 -0.73
C MET A 369 25.26 6.81 0.46
N SER A 370 26.55 6.70 0.19
CA SER A 370 27.56 7.03 1.17
C SER A 370 27.67 8.55 1.35
N ASP A 371 28.14 9.02 2.49
CA ASP A 371 28.43 10.45 2.72
C ASP A 371 29.35 11.02 1.63
N GLU A 372 30.26 10.20 1.09
CA GLU A 372 31.15 10.56 -0.02
C GLU A 372 30.36 10.84 -1.30
N LEU A 373 29.44 9.96 -1.69
CA LEU A 373 28.60 10.13 -2.87
C LEU A 373 27.68 11.35 -2.72
N GLU A 374 27.08 11.55 -1.55
CA GLU A 374 26.24 12.72 -1.28
C GLU A 374 27.02 14.03 -1.45
N ASN A 375 28.23 14.09 -0.92
CA ASN A 375 29.09 15.25 -1.06
C ASN A 375 29.48 15.52 -2.53
N ILE A 376 29.81 14.47 -3.29
CA ILE A 376 30.12 14.58 -4.73
C ILE A 376 28.91 15.12 -5.50
N LEU A 377 27.71 14.54 -5.25
CA LEU A 377 26.48 14.97 -5.92
C LEU A 377 26.11 16.42 -5.63
N VAL A 378 26.20 16.83 -4.36
CA VAL A 378 25.91 18.20 -3.95
C VAL A 378 26.93 19.16 -4.55
N GLU A 379 28.22 18.81 -4.55
CA GLU A 379 29.28 19.68 -5.05
C GLU A 379 29.22 19.88 -6.56
N ASP A 380 29.02 18.80 -7.31
CA ASP A 380 28.92 18.83 -8.78
C ASP A 380 27.64 19.53 -9.25
N ASN A 381 26.56 19.49 -8.48
CA ASN A 381 25.27 20.09 -8.84
C ASN A 381 25.01 21.46 -8.15
N LYS A 382 26.00 22.09 -7.50
CA LYS A 382 25.86 23.40 -6.83
C LYS A 382 25.30 24.52 -7.74
N ASN A 383 25.65 24.50 -9.01
CA ASN A 383 25.32 25.58 -9.94
C ASN A 383 24.15 25.25 -10.87
N SER A 384 23.88 23.98 -11.12
CA SER A 384 22.79 23.52 -11.97
C SER A 384 22.53 22.03 -11.70
N CYS A 385 21.29 21.69 -11.43
CA CYS A 385 20.86 20.28 -11.37
C CYS A 385 20.35 19.78 -12.73
N ASP A 386 20.51 20.58 -13.80
CA ASP A 386 20.01 20.24 -15.12
C ASP A 386 20.87 19.12 -15.71
N GLY A 387 20.24 18.11 -16.31
CA GLY A 387 20.92 16.97 -16.92
C GLY A 387 21.14 15.76 -16.01
N LEU A 388 20.72 15.77 -14.75
CA LEU A 388 20.90 14.66 -13.84
C LEU A 388 19.83 13.57 -14.04
N PHE A 389 20.27 12.39 -14.43
CA PHE A 389 19.47 11.15 -14.39
C PHE A 389 19.73 10.42 -13.08
N VAL A 390 18.66 9.97 -12.42
CA VAL A 390 18.73 9.16 -11.20
C VAL A 390 17.63 8.12 -11.25
N PRO A 391 17.93 6.84 -11.02
CA PRO A 391 16.92 5.79 -10.97
C PRO A 391 16.12 5.81 -9.67
N ASP A 392 16.56 6.57 -8.69
CA ASP A 392 16.04 6.58 -7.32
C ASP A 392 15.72 7.98 -6.80
N VAL A 393 14.87 8.03 -5.77
CA VAL A 393 14.31 9.27 -5.22
C VAL A 393 15.19 9.95 -4.16
N ASN A 394 16.24 9.31 -3.70
CA ASN A 394 17.04 9.79 -2.57
C ASN A 394 17.70 11.16 -2.79
N VAL A 395 18.03 11.48 -4.05
CA VAL A 395 18.66 12.77 -4.36
C VAL A 395 17.81 13.98 -3.99
N TRP A 396 16.53 13.84 -3.80
CA TRP A 396 15.65 14.93 -3.39
C TRP A 396 15.85 15.36 -1.94
N THR A 397 16.33 14.46 -1.09
CA THR A 397 16.72 14.81 0.28
C THR A 397 17.89 15.79 0.30
N LEU A 398 18.71 15.78 -0.76
CA LEU A 398 19.82 16.70 -1.00
C LEU A 398 19.38 18.00 -1.71
N GLY A 399 18.09 18.17 -2.00
CA GLY A 399 17.56 19.32 -2.75
C GLY A 399 17.86 19.29 -4.25
N LEU A 400 18.28 18.14 -4.79
CA LEU A 400 18.59 17.98 -6.20
C LEU A 400 17.33 17.60 -7.00
N LYS A 401 17.27 18.04 -8.26
CA LYS A 401 16.22 17.64 -9.21
C LYS A 401 16.70 16.47 -10.05
N SER A 402 15.82 15.54 -10.34
CA SER A 402 16.12 14.39 -11.19
C SER A 402 15.29 14.37 -12.47
N PHE A 403 15.84 13.79 -13.54
CA PHE A 403 15.11 13.54 -14.78
C PHE A 403 14.04 12.45 -14.60
N TYR A 404 14.38 11.37 -13.94
CA TYR A 404 13.54 10.19 -13.76
C TYR A 404 13.60 9.70 -12.33
N SER A 405 12.46 9.26 -11.86
CA SER A 405 12.35 8.43 -10.67
C SER A 405 11.31 7.35 -10.94
N GLY A 406 11.67 6.11 -10.72
CA GLY A 406 10.77 4.96 -10.89
C GLY A 406 9.51 4.99 -10.03
N ALA A 407 9.47 5.87 -9.02
CA ALA A 407 8.34 6.02 -8.12
C ALA A 407 7.23 6.95 -8.64
N PHE A 408 7.49 7.74 -9.70
CA PHE A 408 6.51 8.72 -10.17
C PHE A 408 5.85 8.39 -11.49
N PRO A 409 4.54 8.61 -11.59
CA PRO A 409 3.91 8.85 -12.87
C PRO A 409 4.26 10.28 -13.35
N HIS A 410 5.49 10.50 -13.79
CA HIS A 410 5.82 11.63 -14.65
C HIS A 410 4.96 11.57 -15.89
N THR A 411 5.15 12.48 -16.82
CA THR A 411 4.54 12.28 -18.13
C THR A 411 4.82 10.85 -18.57
N ARG A 412 3.82 10.19 -19.13
CA ARG A 412 3.90 8.81 -19.63
C ARG A 412 5.17 8.55 -20.43
N GLN A 413 5.58 9.54 -21.25
CA GLN A 413 6.75 9.44 -22.09
C GLN A 413 8.05 9.35 -21.27
N ARG A 414 8.21 10.15 -20.21
CA ARG A 414 9.41 10.10 -19.37
C ARG A 414 9.57 8.78 -18.61
N SER A 415 8.46 8.19 -18.19
CA SER A 415 8.51 6.86 -17.53
C SER A 415 8.98 5.80 -18.54
N ILE A 416 8.54 5.88 -19.79
CA ILE A 416 9.02 5.00 -20.87
C ILE A 416 10.50 5.25 -21.14
N ASP A 417 10.89 6.51 -21.30
CA ASP A 417 12.27 6.88 -21.63
C ASP A 417 13.23 6.52 -20.50
N GLY A 418 12.83 6.72 -19.23
CA GLY A 418 13.59 6.27 -18.07
C GLY A 418 13.77 4.76 -18.01
N TYR A 419 12.72 3.99 -18.32
CA TYR A 419 12.81 2.55 -18.44
C TYR A 419 13.74 2.13 -19.59
N ILE A 420 13.65 2.79 -20.74
CA ILE A 420 14.53 2.52 -21.90
C ILE A 420 15.99 2.86 -21.56
N LEU A 421 16.26 3.94 -20.82
CA LEU A 421 17.61 4.25 -20.36
C LEU A 421 18.20 3.10 -19.52
N MET A 422 17.39 2.49 -18.66
CA MET A 422 17.89 1.40 -17.81
C MET A 422 18.05 0.07 -18.53
N TYR A 423 17.20 -0.23 -19.53
CA TYR A 423 17.07 -1.58 -20.10
C TYR A 423 17.07 -1.62 -21.63
N GLY A 424 17.19 -0.48 -22.31
CA GLY A 424 17.21 -0.38 -23.78
C GLY A 424 18.55 -0.69 -24.41
N ASP A 425 18.60 -0.65 -25.72
CA ASP A 425 19.84 -0.75 -26.49
C ASP A 425 20.61 0.58 -26.57
N ASN A 426 21.88 0.52 -26.95
CA ASN A 426 22.76 1.70 -27.02
C ASN A 426 22.23 2.81 -27.94
N ILE A 427 21.49 2.48 -29.01
CA ILE A 427 20.91 3.46 -29.93
C ILE A 427 19.78 4.21 -29.23
N GLN A 428 18.90 3.49 -28.54
CA GLN A 428 17.79 4.05 -27.80
C GLN A 428 18.30 4.94 -26.67
N ILE A 429 19.29 4.47 -25.90
CA ILE A 429 19.94 5.22 -24.82
C ILE A 429 20.54 6.53 -25.36
N THR A 430 21.31 6.46 -26.45
CA THR A 430 21.91 7.66 -27.08
C THR A 430 20.87 8.68 -27.52
N ASN A 431 19.79 8.22 -28.14
CA ASN A 431 18.70 9.09 -28.59
C ASN A 431 18.03 9.84 -27.42
N ILE A 432 17.78 9.15 -26.32
CA ILE A 432 17.15 9.73 -25.12
C ILE A 432 18.10 10.72 -24.46
N ILE A 433 19.36 10.36 -24.27
CA ILE A 433 20.39 11.26 -23.72
C ILE A 433 20.44 12.55 -24.51
N ASN A 434 20.54 12.46 -25.84
CA ASN A 434 20.60 13.64 -26.71
C ASN A 434 19.28 14.45 -26.73
N TYR A 435 18.13 13.78 -26.69
CA TYR A 435 16.84 14.46 -26.72
C TYR A 435 16.61 15.33 -25.48
N TYR A 436 17.02 14.83 -24.31
CA TYR A 436 16.84 15.53 -23.03
C TYR A 436 18.08 16.29 -22.56
N ASP A 437 19.19 16.21 -23.28
CA ASP A 437 20.46 16.83 -22.93
C ASP A 437 20.99 16.35 -21.56
N LEU A 438 20.93 15.03 -21.35
CA LEU A 438 21.39 14.39 -20.11
C LEU A 438 22.92 14.36 -20.08
N ASN A 439 23.51 14.82 -18.99
CA ASN A 439 24.97 14.93 -18.87
C ASN A 439 25.52 14.43 -17.52
N ARG A 440 24.64 14.04 -16.59
CA ARG A 440 24.97 13.49 -15.28
C ARG A 440 24.11 12.28 -15.01
N PHE A 441 24.70 11.21 -14.50
CA PHE A 441 24.03 9.93 -14.34
C PHE A 441 24.42 9.28 -13.04
N LEU A 442 23.49 9.16 -12.09
CA LEU A 442 23.60 8.23 -10.98
C LEU A 442 22.91 6.94 -11.39
N VAL A 443 23.59 5.83 -11.38
CA VAL A 443 23.07 4.55 -11.88
C VAL A 443 23.40 3.39 -10.93
N TYR A 444 22.49 2.42 -10.85
CA TYR A 444 22.83 1.14 -10.28
C TYR A 444 23.70 0.37 -11.26
N ASN A 445 24.82 -0.18 -10.75
CA ASN A 445 25.74 -0.98 -11.56
C ASN A 445 25.06 -2.26 -12.05
N THR A 446 24.30 -2.89 -11.15
CA THR A 446 23.63 -4.15 -11.42
C THR A 446 22.18 -4.14 -10.93
N PHE A 447 21.38 -5.02 -11.48
CA PHE A 447 20.03 -5.32 -10.99
C PHE A 447 19.83 -6.83 -10.90
N GLU A 448 19.01 -7.28 -9.97
CA GLU A 448 18.61 -8.67 -9.86
C GLU A 448 17.47 -8.95 -10.85
N SER A 449 17.73 -9.83 -11.81
CA SER A 449 16.72 -10.27 -12.78
C SER A 449 15.65 -11.12 -12.10
N GLU A 450 14.48 -11.26 -12.71
CA GLU A 450 13.38 -12.13 -12.24
C GLU A 450 13.80 -13.59 -12.07
N THR A 451 14.87 -14.00 -12.74
CA THR A 451 15.46 -15.35 -12.67
C THR A 451 16.52 -15.49 -11.58
N GLY A 452 16.76 -14.45 -10.78
CA GLY A 452 17.75 -14.45 -9.70
C GLY A 452 19.20 -14.26 -10.16
N TYR A 453 19.43 -13.88 -11.42
CA TYR A 453 20.76 -13.51 -11.91
C TYR A 453 20.99 -12.01 -11.75
N THR A 454 22.18 -11.64 -11.27
CA THR A 454 22.63 -10.26 -11.23
C THR A 454 23.14 -9.86 -12.62
N LEU A 455 22.54 -8.85 -13.22
CA LEU A 455 22.90 -8.31 -14.54
C LEU A 455 23.28 -6.85 -14.41
N ASN A 456 24.20 -6.36 -15.25
CA ASN A 456 24.47 -4.94 -15.35
C ASN A 456 23.26 -4.21 -15.95
N THR A 457 23.04 -2.97 -15.55
CA THR A 457 22.07 -2.12 -16.24
C THR A 457 22.63 -1.69 -17.59
N SER A 458 21.79 -1.64 -18.62
CA SER A 458 22.23 -1.21 -19.98
C SER A 458 22.86 0.17 -19.95
N LEU A 459 22.33 1.09 -19.15
CA LEU A 459 22.89 2.43 -19.00
C LEU A 459 24.27 2.40 -18.34
N TYR A 460 24.50 1.56 -17.33
CA TYR A 460 25.82 1.42 -16.70
C TYR A 460 26.86 0.94 -17.71
N ASP A 461 26.55 -0.13 -18.45
CA ASP A 461 27.46 -0.65 -19.49
C ASP A 461 27.73 0.40 -20.56
N TYR A 462 26.69 1.08 -21.07
CA TYR A 462 26.83 2.15 -22.04
C TYR A 462 27.76 3.29 -21.58
N LEU A 463 27.58 3.78 -20.33
CA LEU A 463 28.39 4.86 -19.79
C LEU A 463 29.82 4.43 -19.48
N ASN A 464 30.01 3.20 -19.01
CA ASN A 464 31.32 2.67 -18.65
C ASN A 464 32.20 2.37 -19.89
N GLU A 465 31.58 2.03 -21.02
CA GLU A 465 32.29 1.77 -22.28
C GLU A 465 32.51 3.05 -23.12
N ASN A 466 31.80 4.14 -22.82
CA ASN A 466 31.82 5.35 -23.63
C ASN A 466 32.80 6.37 -23.04
N THR A 467 33.88 6.67 -23.77
CA THR A 467 34.94 7.62 -23.38
C THR A 467 34.47 9.08 -23.20
N ASN A 468 33.25 9.40 -23.60
CA ASN A 468 32.68 10.74 -23.40
C ASN A 468 32.21 10.97 -21.95
N TYR A 469 32.25 9.95 -21.09
CA TYR A 469 31.84 10.06 -19.70
C TYR A 469 32.99 9.72 -18.76
N ILE A 470 33.07 10.45 -17.66
CA ILE A 470 33.99 10.20 -16.56
C ILE A 470 33.21 9.64 -15.40
N LYS A 471 33.68 8.53 -14.84
CA LYS A 471 33.14 7.95 -13.60
C LYS A 471 33.79 8.67 -12.41
N LEU A 472 32.98 9.43 -11.67
CA LEU A 472 33.43 10.19 -10.48
C LEU A 472 33.31 9.37 -9.20
N TYR A 473 32.42 8.37 -9.18
CA TYR A 473 32.19 7.53 -8.01
C TYR A 473 31.79 6.13 -8.44
N ASP A 474 32.19 5.12 -7.65
CA ASP A 474 31.81 3.71 -7.82
C ASP A 474 32.05 2.95 -6.51
N ASP A 475 31.00 2.43 -5.89
CA ASP A 475 31.08 1.56 -4.70
C ASP A 475 30.74 0.08 -4.99
N GLY A 476 30.59 -0.25 -6.26
CA GLY A 476 30.17 -1.58 -6.72
C GLY A 476 28.65 -1.77 -6.79
N ILE A 477 27.86 -0.86 -6.18
CA ILE A 477 26.39 -0.87 -6.19
C ILE A 477 25.89 0.32 -7.03
N LEU A 478 26.39 1.51 -6.73
CA LEU A 478 26.07 2.77 -7.38
C LEU A 478 27.29 3.33 -8.07
N SER A 479 27.11 3.91 -9.23
CA SER A 479 28.15 4.68 -9.93
C SER A 479 27.61 6.04 -10.37
N TYR A 480 28.46 7.06 -10.27
CA TYR A 480 28.14 8.40 -10.75
C TYR A 480 29.04 8.80 -11.91
N PHE A 481 28.40 9.12 -13.04
CA PHE A 481 29.06 9.51 -14.28
C PHE A 481 28.69 10.93 -14.66
N VAL A 482 29.66 11.64 -15.25
CA VAL A 482 29.49 13.00 -15.78
C VAL A 482 30.04 13.03 -17.22
N SER A 483 29.39 13.75 -18.13
CA SER A 483 29.93 13.98 -19.46
C SER A 483 31.19 14.84 -19.42
N ASN A 484 32.16 14.52 -20.28
CA ASN A 484 33.40 15.30 -20.47
C ASN A 484 33.10 16.73 -20.93
#